data_9288b31575be1633d8aedb9c85c93be8
#
_entry.id   9288b31575be1633d8aedb9c85c93be8
#
_cell.length_a   1.000
_cell.length_b   1.000
_cell.length_c   1.000
_cell.angle_alpha   90.00
_cell.angle_beta   90.00
_cell.angle_gamma   90.00
#
_symmetry.space_group_name_H-M   'P 1'
#
loop_
_entity.id
_entity.type
_entity.pdbx_description
1 polymer ?
#
loop_
_entity_poly.entity_id
_entity_poly.type
_entity_poly.pdbx_seq_one_letter_code
_entity_poly.pdbx_strand_id
1 'polypeptide(L)'
;VENPSVLALALRRFGSCCPPLVCTSGWPNSAAIQLLRMLADHGAALRYHGDFDGEGVRLAAHVLDKAPARPWRMTAADYRAAVAPNPRGPQPGRITEAPWDPDLAEAMAEHGIAVVEELVAEVLLKDLAGTAQQRRRPGWS
;
A
#
# COMPACT_ATOMS: atom_id res chain seq x y z
N VAL A 1 -3.92 -0.06 3.43
CA VAL A 1 -3.72 -1.33 2.70
C VAL A 1 -5.03 -1.79 2.09
N GLU A 2 -4.94 -2.51 0.99
CA GLU A 2 -6.11 -3.05 0.28
C GLU A 2 -6.60 -4.35 0.91
N ASN A 3 -5.67 -5.25 1.27
CA ASN A 3 -5.98 -6.63 1.61
C ASN A 3 -6.13 -6.85 3.13
N PRO A 4 -7.25 -7.45 3.60
CA PRO A 4 -7.44 -7.79 5.00
C PRO A 4 -6.37 -8.71 5.60
N SER A 5 -5.75 -9.56 4.77
CA SER A 5 -4.68 -10.46 5.21
C SER A 5 -3.46 -9.70 5.75
N VAL A 6 -3.11 -8.57 5.12
CA VAL A 6 -1.99 -7.72 5.58
C VAL A 6 -2.30 -7.10 6.94
N LEU A 7 -3.54 -6.63 7.15
CA LEU A 7 -3.99 -6.13 8.45
C LEU A 7 -3.92 -7.24 9.52
N ALA A 8 -4.39 -8.44 9.20
CA ALA A 8 -4.35 -9.58 10.12
C ALA A 8 -2.91 -9.98 10.48
N LEU A 9 -1.98 -9.95 9.51
CA LEU A 9 -0.55 -10.19 9.73
C LEU A 9 0.06 -9.13 10.65
N ALA A 10 -0.27 -7.86 10.44
CA ALA A 10 0.20 -6.76 11.28
C ALA A 10 -0.28 -6.92 12.74
N LEU A 11 -1.55 -7.24 12.93
CA LEU A 11 -2.12 -7.47 14.26
C LEU A 11 -1.47 -8.66 14.98
N ARG A 12 -1.22 -9.76 14.27
CA ARG A 12 -0.50 -10.91 14.84
C ARG A 12 0.93 -10.56 15.23
N ARG A 13 1.63 -9.75 14.42
CA ARG A 13 3.03 -9.38 14.65
C ARG A 13 3.22 -8.39 15.78
N PHE A 14 2.36 -7.39 15.84
CA PHE A 14 2.52 -6.24 16.74
C PHE A 14 1.57 -6.25 17.94
N GLY A 15 0.50 -7.05 17.90
CA GLY A 15 -0.49 -7.11 18.97
C GLY A 15 -1.09 -5.75 19.30
N SER A 16 -1.16 -5.43 20.58
CA SER A 16 -1.64 -4.13 21.07
C SER A 16 -0.73 -2.94 20.71
N CYS A 17 0.47 -3.20 20.24
CA CYS A 17 1.41 -2.17 19.78
C CYS A 17 1.36 -1.96 18.25
N CYS A 18 0.36 -2.52 17.57
CA CYS A 18 0.22 -2.36 16.13
C CYS A 18 0.11 -0.87 15.76
N PRO A 19 0.98 -0.39 14.85
CA PRO A 19 0.81 0.95 14.30
C PRO A 19 -0.56 1.11 13.65
N PRO A 20 -1.13 2.34 13.61
CA PRO A 20 -2.41 2.58 12.95
C PRO A 20 -2.40 2.08 11.51
N LEU A 21 -3.33 1.21 11.18
CA LEU A 21 -3.49 0.61 9.86
C LEU A 21 -4.97 0.51 9.53
N VAL A 22 -5.34 0.98 8.34
CA VAL A 22 -6.71 0.89 7.80
C VAL A 22 -6.70 -0.03 6.59
N CYS A 23 -7.65 -0.97 6.53
CA CYS A 23 -7.87 -1.81 5.37
C CYS A 23 -9.11 -1.37 4.62
N THR A 24 -8.98 -1.12 3.30
CA THR A 24 -10.11 -0.73 2.44
C THR A 24 -10.92 -1.94 1.97
N SER A 25 -10.32 -3.13 1.99
CA SER A 25 -10.95 -4.37 1.51
C SER A 25 -11.45 -4.25 0.06
N GLY A 26 -10.55 -3.90 -0.84
CA GLY A 26 -10.85 -3.58 -2.23
C GLY A 26 -11.26 -2.11 -2.40
N TRP A 27 -12.14 -1.84 -3.38
CA TRP A 27 -12.60 -0.47 -3.66
C TRP A 27 -13.27 0.16 -2.45
N PRO A 28 -12.74 1.30 -1.96
CA PRO A 28 -13.29 1.97 -0.79
C PRO A 28 -14.66 2.59 -1.12
N ASN A 29 -15.62 2.35 -0.25
CA ASN A 29 -16.89 3.05 -0.30
C ASN A 29 -16.76 4.49 0.23
N SER A 30 -17.82 5.27 0.12
CA SER A 30 -17.84 6.66 0.58
C SER A 30 -17.53 6.81 2.07
N ALA A 31 -17.94 5.86 2.91
CA ALA A 31 -17.63 5.89 4.35
C ALA A 31 -16.13 5.69 4.62
N ALA A 32 -15.47 4.78 3.88
CA ALA A 32 -14.02 4.58 3.98
C ALA A 32 -13.25 5.84 3.55
N ILE A 33 -13.64 6.46 2.44
CA ILE A 33 -13.02 7.73 1.99
C ILE A 33 -13.24 8.83 3.02
N GLN A 34 -14.45 8.94 3.59
CA GLN A 34 -14.74 9.91 4.65
C GLN A 34 -13.85 9.70 5.87
N LEU A 35 -13.67 8.45 6.32
CA LEU A 35 -12.77 8.12 7.43
C LEU A 35 -11.33 8.56 7.13
N LEU A 36 -10.82 8.27 5.93
CA LEU A 36 -9.46 8.67 5.55
C LEU A 36 -9.29 10.19 5.57
N ARG A 37 -10.27 10.94 5.07
CA ARG A 37 -10.25 12.41 5.13
C ARG A 37 -10.27 12.92 6.56
N MET A 38 -11.14 12.38 7.41
CA MET A 38 -11.20 12.77 8.84
C MET A 38 -9.88 12.51 9.55
N LEU A 39 -9.22 11.38 9.29
CA LEU A 39 -7.90 11.08 9.86
C LEU A 39 -6.86 12.11 9.41
N ALA A 40 -6.85 12.49 8.14
CA ALA A 40 -5.94 13.49 7.61
C ALA A 40 -6.21 14.88 8.19
N ASP A 41 -7.47 15.29 8.31
CA ASP A 41 -7.89 16.57 8.89
C ASP A 41 -7.46 16.69 10.37
N HIS A 42 -7.32 15.55 11.06
CA HIS A 42 -6.78 15.47 12.43
C HIS A 42 -5.26 15.25 12.48
N GLY A 43 -4.56 15.49 11.39
CA GLY A 43 -3.10 15.50 11.33
C GLY A 43 -2.45 14.15 11.03
N ALA A 44 -3.20 13.12 10.66
CA ALA A 44 -2.61 11.85 10.26
C ALA A 44 -1.96 11.97 8.88
N ALA A 45 -0.69 11.54 8.76
CA ALA A 45 -0.03 11.35 7.48
C ALA A 45 -0.43 10.00 6.89
N LEU A 46 -1.25 10.01 5.85
CA LEU A 46 -1.77 8.80 5.21
C LEU A 46 -0.82 8.27 4.13
N ARG A 47 -0.62 6.96 4.12
CA ARG A 47 0.09 6.23 3.07
C ARG A 47 -0.76 5.06 2.60
N TYR A 48 -0.78 4.80 1.30
CA TYR A 48 -1.58 3.73 0.71
C TYR A 48 -0.70 2.73 -0.05
N HIS A 49 -0.99 1.45 0.13
CA HIS A 49 -0.46 0.33 -0.65
C HIS A 49 -1.61 -0.55 -1.11
N GLY A 50 -1.49 -1.15 -2.28
CA GLY A 50 -2.42 -2.13 -2.84
C GLY A 50 -1.69 -3.11 -3.75
N ASP A 51 -2.43 -3.97 -4.44
CA ASP A 51 -1.88 -4.96 -5.36
C ASP A 51 -1.15 -4.30 -6.54
N PHE A 52 -0.07 -4.91 -7.00
CA PHE A 52 0.56 -4.59 -8.26
C PHE A 52 -0.11 -5.34 -9.40
N ASP A 53 -1.32 -4.95 -9.73
CA ASP A 53 -2.03 -5.32 -10.94
C ASP A 53 -2.81 -4.10 -11.48
N GLY A 54 -3.44 -4.26 -12.63
CA GLY A 54 -4.13 -3.15 -13.27
C GLY A 54 -5.31 -2.62 -12.45
N GLU A 55 -5.97 -3.45 -11.64
CA GLU A 55 -7.04 -3.00 -10.75
C GLU A 55 -6.49 -2.30 -9.52
N GLY A 56 -5.48 -2.87 -8.87
CA GLY A 56 -4.83 -2.28 -7.69
C GLY A 56 -4.22 -0.91 -7.97
N VAL A 57 -3.61 -0.71 -9.15
CA VAL A 57 -3.10 0.61 -9.57
C VAL A 57 -4.24 1.62 -9.74
N ARG A 58 -5.36 1.24 -10.38
CA ARG A 58 -6.53 2.13 -10.51
C ARG A 58 -7.17 2.45 -9.16
N LEU A 59 -7.25 1.46 -8.29
CA LEU A 59 -7.78 1.62 -6.93
C LEU A 59 -6.89 2.57 -6.12
N ALA A 60 -5.58 2.38 -6.16
CA ALA A 60 -4.63 3.30 -5.52
C ALA A 60 -4.79 4.73 -6.06
N ALA A 61 -4.87 4.91 -7.38
CA ALA A 61 -5.09 6.22 -7.99
C ALA A 61 -6.39 6.86 -7.48
N HIS A 62 -7.47 6.08 -7.34
CA HIS A 62 -8.73 6.56 -6.79
C HIS A 62 -8.59 7.02 -5.33
N VAL A 63 -7.92 6.24 -4.48
CA VAL A 63 -7.68 6.61 -3.07
C VAL A 63 -6.88 7.91 -2.99
N LEU A 64 -5.80 8.02 -3.77
CA LEU A 64 -4.93 9.20 -3.77
C LEU A 64 -5.63 10.46 -4.33
N ASP A 65 -6.59 10.30 -5.24
CA ASP A 65 -7.44 11.39 -5.73
C ASP A 65 -8.47 11.85 -4.69
N LYS A 66 -9.04 10.91 -3.93
CA LYS A 66 -10.15 11.18 -2.99
C LYS A 66 -9.71 11.52 -1.56
N ALA A 67 -8.51 11.15 -1.16
CA ALA A 67 -7.98 11.40 0.18
C ALA A 67 -6.53 11.90 0.09
N PRO A 68 -6.05 12.74 1.05
CA PRO A 68 -4.69 13.27 1.04
C PRO A 68 -3.69 12.20 1.51
N ALA A 69 -3.57 11.13 0.72
CA ALA A 69 -2.66 10.02 0.95
C ALA A 69 -1.49 10.07 -0.03
N ARG A 70 -0.40 9.39 0.31
CA ARG A 70 0.76 9.20 -0.56
C ARG A 70 0.93 7.71 -0.89
N PRO A 71 1.48 7.35 -2.06
CA PRO A 71 1.81 5.95 -2.35
C PRO A 71 2.84 5.46 -1.33
N TRP A 72 2.66 4.21 -0.89
CA TRP A 72 3.55 3.54 0.04
C TRP A 72 4.07 2.27 -0.59
N ARG A 73 5.39 2.23 -0.90
CA ARG A 73 6.01 1.09 -1.56
C ARG A 73 5.31 0.67 -2.88
N MET A 74 4.86 1.66 -3.67
CA MET A 74 4.16 1.42 -4.94
C MET A 74 4.87 2.07 -6.13
N THR A 75 6.20 2.08 -6.13
CA THR A 75 7.00 2.55 -7.25
C THR A 75 7.37 1.41 -8.22
N ALA A 76 7.84 1.74 -9.40
CA ALA A 76 8.41 0.78 -10.35
C ALA A 76 9.56 -0.04 -9.72
N ALA A 77 10.40 0.59 -8.89
CA ALA A 77 11.48 -0.09 -8.17
C ALA A 77 10.94 -1.08 -7.14
N ASP A 78 9.89 -0.71 -6.38
CA ASP A 78 9.22 -1.61 -5.44
C ASP A 78 8.60 -2.81 -6.15
N TYR A 79 7.96 -2.58 -7.30
CA TYR A 79 7.38 -3.64 -8.13
C TYR A 79 8.45 -4.61 -8.63
N ARG A 80 9.55 -4.12 -9.21
CA ARG A 80 10.65 -4.98 -9.68
C ARG A 80 11.26 -5.79 -8.53
N ALA A 81 11.42 -5.20 -7.36
CA ALA A 81 11.89 -5.90 -6.17
C ALA A 81 10.92 -7.00 -5.71
N ALA A 82 9.62 -6.80 -5.88
CA ALA A 82 8.58 -7.78 -5.54
C ALA A 82 8.50 -8.93 -6.56
N VAL A 83 8.72 -8.65 -7.85
CA VAL A 83 8.71 -9.67 -8.92
C VAL A 83 9.96 -10.57 -8.84
N ALA A 84 11.13 -10.05 -8.47
CA ALA A 84 12.38 -10.79 -8.48
C ALA A 84 12.32 -12.12 -7.71
N PRO A 85 11.79 -12.21 -6.48
CA PRO A 85 11.59 -13.48 -5.78
C PRO A 85 10.37 -14.27 -6.27
N ASN A 86 9.47 -13.66 -7.05
CA ASN A 86 8.21 -14.24 -7.52
C ASN A 86 8.09 -14.14 -9.04
N PRO A 87 9.01 -14.78 -9.81
CA PRO A 87 9.08 -14.60 -11.26
C PRO A 87 7.96 -15.30 -12.03
N ARG A 88 7.04 -15.95 -11.34
CA ARG A 88 5.87 -16.62 -11.90
C ARG A 88 4.63 -16.14 -11.13
N GLY A 89 3.64 -15.67 -11.86
CA GLY A 89 2.39 -15.19 -11.31
C GLY A 89 1.33 -14.98 -12.39
N PRO A 90 0.12 -14.62 -11.99
CA PRO A 90 -0.94 -14.31 -12.93
C PRO A 90 -0.60 -13.04 -13.72
N GLN A 91 -1.28 -12.85 -14.83
CA GLN A 91 -1.17 -11.60 -15.59
C GLN A 91 -1.80 -10.44 -14.80
N PRO A 92 -1.25 -9.22 -14.93
CA PRO A 92 -1.73 -8.06 -14.18
C PRO A 92 -3.06 -7.48 -14.68
N GLY A 93 -3.65 -8.08 -15.71
CA GLY A 93 -4.85 -7.55 -16.35
C GLY A 93 -4.56 -6.25 -17.12
N ARG A 94 -5.55 -5.37 -17.22
CA ARG A 94 -5.41 -4.10 -17.93
C ARG A 94 -4.53 -3.13 -17.16
N ILE A 95 -3.28 -2.95 -17.61
CA ILE A 95 -2.34 -1.99 -17.06
C ILE A 95 -2.78 -0.58 -17.43
N THR A 96 -2.69 0.33 -16.47
CA THR A 96 -2.91 1.78 -16.63
C THR A 96 -1.75 2.55 -16.03
N GLU A 97 -1.56 3.78 -16.46
CA GLU A 97 -0.56 4.67 -15.87
C GLU A 97 -0.85 4.93 -14.39
N ALA A 98 0.23 5.00 -13.60
CA ALA A 98 0.17 5.40 -12.20
C ALA A 98 0.50 6.89 -12.10
N PRO A 99 -0.42 7.74 -11.59
CA PRO A 99 -0.18 9.18 -11.51
C PRO A 99 1.03 9.59 -10.66
N TRP A 100 1.49 8.70 -9.79
CA TRP A 100 2.62 8.95 -8.88
C TRP A 100 3.97 8.44 -9.40
N ASP A 101 3.99 7.57 -10.41
CA ASP A 101 5.21 7.00 -10.97
C ASP A 101 4.98 6.59 -12.43
N PRO A 102 5.49 7.37 -13.40
CA PRO A 102 5.28 7.11 -14.82
C PRO A 102 5.94 5.81 -15.29
N ASP A 103 6.96 5.31 -14.59
CA ASP A 103 7.70 4.10 -14.97
C ASP A 103 7.01 2.81 -14.52
N LEU A 104 6.01 2.89 -13.63
CA LEU A 104 5.36 1.70 -13.07
C LEU A 104 4.60 0.90 -14.13
N ALA A 105 3.85 1.57 -15.00
CA ALA A 105 3.10 0.90 -16.06
C ALA A 105 4.00 0.15 -17.04
N GLU A 106 5.13 0.76 -17.41
CA GLU A 106 6.15 0.13 -18.27
C GLU A 106 6.76 -1.10 -17.59
N ALA A 107 7.16 -0.98 -16.32
CA ALA A 107 7.70 -2.10 -15.56
C ALA A 107 6.71 -3.27 -15.45
N MET A 108 5.44 -2.99 -15.23
CA MET A 108 4.39 -4.02 -15.16
C MET A 108 4.15 -4.67 -16.53
N ALA A 109 4.21 -3.91 -17.61
CA ALA A 109 4.10 -4.45 -18.97
C ALA A 109 5.30 -5.32 -19.37
N GLU A 110 6.52 -4.91 -18.98
CA GLU A 110 7.76 -5.64 -19.23
C GLU A 110 7.77 -7.03 -18.56
N HIS A 111 7.38 -7.09 -17.29
CA HIS A 111 7.38 -8.35 -16.53
C HIS A 111 6.10 -9.18 -16.73
N GLY A 112 4.96 -8.54 -16.97
CA GLY A 112 3.67 -9.21 -17.21
C GLY A 112 3.14 -10.04 -16.04
N ILE A 113 3.50 -9.69 -14.79
CA ILE A 113 3.19 -10.45 -13.58
C ILE A 113 2.46 -9.55 -12.58
N ALA A 114 1.31 -10.01 -12.08
CA ALA A 114 0.67 -9.39 -10.93
C ALA A 114 1.35 -9.83 -9.63
N VAL A 115 1.50 -8.89 -8.69
CA VAL A 115 2.01 -9.17 -7.35
C VAL A 115 0.96 -8.73 -6.33
N VAL A 116 0.32 -9.69 -5.69
CA VAL A 116 -0.68 -9.43 -4.64
C VAL A 116 -0.01 -8.90 -3.37
N GLU A 117 -0.72 -8.09 -2.63
CA GLU A 117 -0.20 -7.38 -1.45
C GLU A 117 0.38 -8.33 -0.38
N GLU A 118 -0.13 -9.55 -0.26
CA GLU A 118 0.38 -10.56 0.66
C GLU A 118 1.84 -10.96 0.38
N LEU A 119 2.26 -10.95 -0.88
CA LEU A 119 3.64 -11.32 -1.25
C LEU A 119 4.66 -10.27 -0.81
N VAL A 120 4.22 -9.03 -0.57
CA VAL A 120 5.06 -7.94 -0.09
C VAL A 120 4.79 -7.58 1.38
N ALA A 121 3.92 -8.33 2.05
CA ALA A 121 3.53 -8.06 3.44
C ALA A 121 4.71 -7.90 4.39
N GLU A 122 5.76 -8.75 4.27
CA GLU A 122 6.96 -8.64 5.10
C GLU A 122 7.70 -7.31 4.93
N VAL A 123 7.74 -6.78 3.70
CA VAL A 123 8.36 -5.46 3.42
C VAL A 123 7.54 -4.36 4.10
N LEU A 124 6.22 -4.43 3.98
CA LEU A 124 5.30 -3.46 4.60
C LEU A 124 5.39 -3.51 6.13
N LEU A 125 5.42 -4.70 6.72
CA LEU A 125 5.51 -4.86 8.18
C LEU A 125 6.86 -4.38 8.74
N LYS A 126 7.96 -4.56 8.02
CA LYS A 126 9.27 -4.00 8.39
C LYS A 126 9.26 -2.48 8.39
N ASP A 127 8.65 -1.86 7.38
CA ASP A 127 8.47 -0.40 7.31
C ASP A 127 7.62 0.12 8.48
N LEU A 128 6.52 -0.57 8.81
CA LEU A 128 5.68 -0.22 9.95
C LEU A 128 6.45 -0.29 11.27
N ALA A 129 7.27 -1.31 11.47
CA ALA A 129 8.10 -1.46 12.68
C ALA A 129 9.09 -0.29 12.81
N GLY A 130 9.75 0.12 11.72
CA GLY A 130 10.65 1.27 11.70
C GLY A 130 9.96 2.59 12.06
N THR A 131 8.76 2.80 11.54
CA THR A 131 7.94 3.99 11.84
C THR A 131 7.52 4.03 13.31
N ALA A 132 7.18 2.90 13.91
CA ALA A 132 6.80 2.80 15.32
C ALA A 132 7.98 3.11 16.26
N GLN A 133 9.18 2.68 15.90
CA GLN A 133 10.40 2.96 16.69
C GLN A 133 10.80 4.43 16.63
N GLN A 134 10.63 5.10 15.50
CA GLN A 134 10.91 6.54 15.37
C GLN A 134 9.99 7.39 16.26
N ARG A 135 8.72 7.01 16.42
CA ARG A 135 7.76 7.69 17.31
C ARG A 135 8.04 7.50 18.80
N ARG A 136 8.80 6.47 19.18
CA ARG A 136 9.17 6.15 20.58
C ARG A 136 10.46 6.83 21.04
N ARG A 137 11.20 7.51 20.14
CA ARG A 137 12.39 8.26 20.57
C ARG A 137 11.95 9.50 21.37
N PRO A 138 12.42 9.66 22.66
CA PRO A 138 12.14 10.85 23.44
C PRO A 138 12.83 12.05 22.79
N GLY A 139 12.07 12.98 22.28
CA GLY A 139 12.58 14.17 21.60
C GLY A 139 11.52 15.01 20.92
N TRP A 140 10.26 14.62 21.03
CA TRP A 140 9.13 15.43 20.56
C TRP A 140 8.27 15.82 21.76
N SER A 141 8.69 16.89 22.42
CA SER A 141 7.83 17.70 23.30
C SER A 141 7.15 18.76 22.48
#